data_3e2d2f727b167377f5a809caa8db5828
#
_entry.id   3e2d2f727b167377f5a809caa8db5828
#
_cell.length_a   1.000
_cell.length_b   1.000
_cell.length_c   1.000
_cell.angle_alpha   90.00
_cell.angle_beta   90.00
_cell.angle_gamma   90.00
#
_symmetry.space_group_name_H-M   'P 1'
#
loop_
_entity.id
_entity.type
_entity.pdbx_description
1 polymer ?
#
loop_
_entity_poly.entity_id
_entity_poly.type
_entity_poly.pdbx_seq_one_letter_code
_entity_poly.pdbx_strand_id
1 'polypeptide(L)'
;MAKRGGFSGGMPGNMNNLMKQAQRMQHQMEEASKEMEGREVTATAGGGVIEVTATGKKEIKKITISPDAVDPEDVETLEDLVMAAVNEALRKVDEISQ
;
A
#
# COMPACT_ATOMS: atom_id res chain seq x y z
N MET A 1 -37.08 -25.34 28.53
CA MET A 1 -37.80 -24.06 28.39
C MET A 1 -37.10 -22.93 29.06
N ALA A 2 -36.75 -23.09 30.28
CA ALA A 2 -36.06 -22.04 31.03
C ALA A 2 -34.73 -21.61 30.38
N LYS A 3 -34.10 -22.49 29.69
CA LYS A 3 -32.81 -22.23 29.06
C LYS A 3 -32.85 -21.09 28.04
N ARG A 4 -33.95 -20.98 27.35
CA ARG A 4 -34.08 -19.93 26.34
C ARG A 4 -34.10 -18.54 26.94
N GLY A 5 -34.79 -18.40 28.05
CA GLY A 5 -34.87 -17.11 28.70
C GLY A 5 -33.52 -16.58 29.12
N GLY A 6 -32.72 -17.46 29.71
CA GLY A 6 -31.39 -17.09 30.16
C GLY A 6 -30.47 -16.70 29.00
N PHE A 7 -30.56 -17.46 27.93
CA PHE A 7 -29.77 -17.19 26.79
C PHE A 7 -30.09 -15.83 26.15
N SER A 8 -31.35 -15.52 26.01
CA SER A 8 -31.78 -14.24 25.49
C SER A 8 -31.32 -13.07 26.33
N GLY A 9 -31.35 -13.24 27.63
CA GLY A 9 -30.98 -12.17 28.55
C GLY A 9 -29.53 -11.76 28.42
N GLY A 10 -28.66 -12.69 28.13
CA GLY A 10 -27.24 -12.39 27.99
C GLY A 10 -26.84 -11.74 26.67
N MET A 11 -27.60 -12.01 25.63
CA MET A 11 -27.24 -11.56 24.31
C MET A 11 -27.14 -10.05 24.13
N PRO A 12 -28.08 -9.23 24.59
CA PRO A 12 -28.02 -7.79 24.35
C PRO A 12 -26.74 -7.13 24.82
N GLY A 13 -26.28 -7.48 26.01
CA GLY A 13 -25.06 -6.90 26.56
C GLY A 13 -23.82 -7.29 25.73
N ASN A 14 -23.74 -8.55 25.35
CA ASN A 14 -22.63 -9.06 24.55
C ASN A 14 -22.61 -8.44 23.17
N MET A 15 -23.78 -8.25 22.57
CA MET A 15 -23.86 -7.66 21.25
C MET A 15 -23.34 -6.23 21.23
N ASN A 16 -23.66 -5.44 22.25
CA ASN A 16 -23.16 -4.07 22.34
C ASN A 16 -21.63 -4.04 22.42
N ASN A 17 -21.06 -4.91 23.22
CA ASN A 17 -19.62 -5.00 23.33
C ASN A 17 -18.97 -5.45 22.03
N LEU A 18 -19.57 -6.42 21.37
CA LEU A 18 -19.07 -6.91 20.10
C LEU A 18 -19.12 -5.83 19.03
N MET A 19 -20.19 -5.05 19.00
CA MET A 19 -20.31 -3.95 18.06
C MET A 19 -19.24 -2.89 18.27
N LYS A 20 -18.99 -2.54 19.53
CA LYS A 20 -17.93 -1.59 19.84
C LYS A 20 -16.56 -2.09 19.42
N GLN A 21 -16.30 -3.37 19.67
CA GLN A 21 -15.03 -3.97 19.24
C GLN A 21 -14.90 -3.97 17.72
N ALA A 22 -15.98 -4.29 17.02
CA ALA A 22 -15.97 -4.28 15.57
C ALA A 22 -15.70 -2.88 15.02
N GLN A 23 -16.31 -1.87 15.62
CA GLN A 23 -16.09 -0.48 15.22
C GLN A 23 -14.64 -0.05 15.46
N ARG A 24 -14.07 -0.44 16.60
CA ARG A 24 -12.66 -0.14 16.88
C ARG A 24 -11.73 -0.80 15.89
N MET A 25 -12.00 -2.07 15.57
CA MET A 25 -11.20 -2.80 14.60
C MET A 25 -11.28 -2.13 13.24
N GLN A 26 -12.47 -1.75 12.81
CA GLN A 26 -12.66 -1.08 11.54
C GLN A 26 -11.90 0.24 11.50
N HIS A 27 -11.96 1.02 12.56
CA HIS A 27 -11.25 2.28 12.67
C HIS A 27 -9.73 2.08 12.59
N GLN A 28 -9.22 1.07 13.30
CA GLN A 28 -7.80 0.73 13.26
C GLN A 28 -7.36 0.31 11.88
N MET A 29 -8.19 -0.46 11.19
CA MET A 29 -7.91 -0.87 9.82
C MET A 29 -7.87 0.31 8.87
N GLU A 30 -8.80 1.24 9.03
CA GLU A 30 -8.82 2.46 8.22
C GLU A 30 -7.58 3.32 8.47
N GLU A 31 -7.17 3.47 9.73
CA GLU A 31 -5.96 4.21 10.06
C GLU A 31 -4.72 3.55 9.49
N ALA A 32 -4.61 2.23 9.62
CA ALA A 32 -3.49 1.48 9.06
C ALA A 32 -3.44 1.62 7.55
N SER A 33 -4.60 1.58 6.90
CA SER A 33 -4.70 1.76 5.46
C SER A 33 -4.25 3.15 5.04
N LYS A 34 -4.66 4.19 5.78
CA LYS A 34 -4.24 5.56 5.49
C LYS A 34 -2.74 5.75 5.68
N GLU A 35 -2.18 5.14 6.72
CA GLU A 35 -0.74 5.19 6.94
C GLU A 35 0.01 4.52 5.80
N MET A 36 -0.47 3.38 5.33
CA MET A 36 0.12 2.68 4.21
C MET A 36 0.04 3.52 2.94
N GLU A 37 -1.09 4.17 2.71
CA GLU A 37 -1.28 5.04 1.55
C GLU A 37 -0.32 6.22 1.55
N GLY A 38 0.05 6.71 2.74
CA GLY A 38 0.98 7.81 2.88
C GLY A 38 2.44 7.41 2.77
N ARG A 39 2.75 6.12 2.79
CA ARG A 39 4.12 5.65 2.65
C ARG A 39 4.56 5.76 1.20
N GLU A 40 5.83 6.06 1.03
CA GLU A 40 6.43 6.14 -0.29
C GLU A 40 7.68 5.27 -0.33
N VAL A 41 7.92 4.66 -1.48
CA VAL A 41 9.15 3.93 -1.75
C VAL A 41 9.81 4.53 -2.97
N THR A 42 11.12 4.46 -3.01
CA THR A 42 11.90 4.94 -4.13
C THR A 42 12.75 3.80 -4.67
N ALA A 43 12.78 3.67 -5.99
CA ALA A 43 13.62 2.71 -6.68
C ALA A 43 14.39 3.40 -7.79
N THR A 44 15.57 2.88 -8.11
CA THR A 44 16.42 3.43 -9.14
C THR A 44 16.82 2.36 -10.14
N ALA A 45 17.26 2.80 -11.32
CA ALA A 45 17.84 1.93 -12.33
C ALA A 45 18.96 2.67 -13.06
N GLY A 46 19.83 1.91 -13.70
CA GLY A 46 20.90 2.49 -14.49
C GLY A 46 21.94 3.28 -13.70
N GLY A 47 22.21 2.86 -12.45
CA GLY A 47 23.14 3.59 -11.60
C GLY A 47 22.58 4.88 -11.03
N GLY A 48 21.26 5.00 -10.99
CA GLY A 48 20.62 6.19 -10.40
C GLY A 48 20.13 7.21 -11.42
N VAL A 49 20.29 6.94 -12.70
CA VAL A 49 19.82 7.89 -13.75
C VAL A 49 18.30 7.90 -13.87
N ILE A 50 17.64 6.84 -13.42
CA ILE A 50 16.18 6.76 -13.37
C ILE A 50 15.79 6.55 -11.92
N GLU A 51 14.88 7.37 -11.43
CA GLU A 51 14.34 7.24 -10.08
C GLU A 51 12.82 7.25 -10.13
N VAL A 52 12.20 6.29 -9.47
CA VAL A 52 10.74 6.15 -9.43
C VAL A 52 10.28 6.15 -7.99
N THR A 53 9.29 6.97 -7.70
CA THR A 53 8.63 6.99 -6.39
C THR A 53 7.22 6.44 -6.53
N ALA A 54 6.89 5.46 -5.69
CA ALA A 54 5.57 4.85 -5.65
C ALA A 54 4.98 4.98 -4.27
N THR A 55 3.64 4.99 -4.19
CA THR A 55 2.91 5.07 -2.93
C THR A 55 2.48 3.69 -2.47
N GLY A 56 2.04 3.60 -1.21
CA GLY A 56 1.49 2.36 -0.66
C GLY A 56 0.25 1.87 -1.37
N LYS A 57 -0.38 2.70 -2.18
CA LYS A 57 -1.51 2.30 -3.04
C LYS A 57 -1.06 1.67 -4.36
N LYS A 58 0.22 1.48 -4.55
CA LYS A 58 0.80 1.00 -5.81
C LYS A 58 0.59 1.97 -6.96
N GLU A 59 0.59 3.24 -6.65
CA GLU A 59 0.55 4.28 -7.66
C GLU A 59 1.93 4.90 -7.84
N ILE A 60 2.31 5.13 -9.08
CA ILE A 60 3.56 5.83 -9.38
C ILE A 60 3.31 7.31 -9.20
N LYS A 61 4.00 7.90 -8.23
CA LYS A 61 3.84 9.30 -7.91
C LYS A 61 4.75 10.20 -8.73
N LYS A 62 5.97 9.75 -8.99
CA LYS A 62 6.97 10.55 -9.67
C LYS A 62 7.98 9.67 -10.38
N ILE A 63 8.40 10.11 -11.55
CA ILE A 63 9.51 9.51 -12.28
C ILE A 63 10.51 10.62 -12.59
N THR A 64 11.75 10.46 -12.16
CA THR A 64 12.82 11.40 -12.44
C THR A 64 13.82 10.74 -13.37
N ILE A 65 14.11 11.39 -14.48
CA ILE A 65 15.02 10.87 -15.51
C ILE A 65 16.16 11.87 -15.66
N SER A 66 17.40 11.40 -15.45
CA SER A 66 18.56 12.23 -15.70
C SER A 66 18.71 12.46 -17.20
N PRO A 67 19.03 13.69 -17.63
CA PRO A 67 19.26 13.94 -19.05
C PRO A 67 20.33 13.05 -19.67
N ASP A 68 21.29 12.60 -18.86
CA ASP A 68 22.36 11.72 -19.33
C ASP A 68 21.83 10.37 -19.81
N ALA A 69 20.64 9.96 -19.33
CA ALA A 69 20.04 8.70 -19.73
C ALA A 69 19.25 8.81 -21.04
N VAL A 70 19.04 10.03 -21.53
CA VAL A 70 18.20 10.26 -22.72
C VAL A 70 19.08 10.34 -23.96
N ASP A 71 19.02 9.27 -24.76
CA ASP A 71 19.69 9.18 -26.03
C ASP A 71 18.65 8.98 -27.13
N PRO A 72 18.40 9.96 -28.00
CA PRO A 72 17.38 9.82 -29.04
C PRO A 72 17.65 8.65 -30.00
N GLU A 73 18.89 8.19 -30.09
CA GLU A 73 19.25 7.07 -30.94
C GLU A 73 19.08 5.71 -30.24
N ASP A 74 18.87 5.72 -28.94
CA ASP A 74 18.73 4.49 -28.15
C ASP A 74 17.60 4.63 -27.11
N VAL A 75 16.40 4.87 -27.60
CA VAL A 75 15.22 5.03 -26.76
C VAL A 75 14.88 3.72 -26.06
N GLU A 76 15.18 2.60 -26.67
CA GLU A 76 14.88 1.28 -26.13
C GLU A 76 15.56 1.05 -24.78
N THR A 77 16.81 1.46 -24.63
CA THR A 77 17.50 1.36 -23.35
C THR A 77 16.80 2.18 -22.27
N LEU A 78 16.35 3.39 -22.60
CA LEU A 78 15.61 4.23 -21.68
C LEU A 78 14.30 3.56 -21.25
N GLU A 79 13.56 2.98 -22.19
CA GLU A 79 12.33 2.26 -21.90
C GLU A 79 12.57 1.12 -20.92
N ASP A 80 13.63 0.34 -21.13
CA ASP A 80 13.98 -0.78 -20.27
C ASP A 80 14.35 -0.31 -18.87
N LEU A 81 15.09 0.78 -18.75
CA LEU A 81 15.48 1.33 -17.47
C LEU A 81 14.27 1.84 -16.69
N VAL A 82 13.35 2.53 -17.36
CA VAL A 82 12.13 3.01 -16.72
C VAL A 82 11.29 1.83 -16.24
N MET A 83 11.14 0.82 -17.08
CA MET A 83 10.38 -0.38 -16.71
C MET A 83 11.01 -1.07 -15.51
N ALA A 84 12.32 -1.22 -15.49
CA ALA A 84 13.02 -1.85 -14.37
C ALA A 84 12.81 -1.07 -13.07
N ALA A 85 12.91 0.26 -13.11
CA ALA A 85 12.73 1.10 -11.94
C ALA A 85 11.28 1.05 -11.43
N VAL A 86 10.31 1.09 -12.32
CA VAL A 86 8.89 1.01 -11.97
C VAL A 86 8.59 -0.33 -11.32
N ASN A 87 9.03 -1.43 -11.92
CA ASN A 87 8.78 -2.76 -11.37
C ASN A 87 9.45 -2.94 -10.01
N GLU A 88 10.64 -2.42 -9.83
CA GLU A 88 11.32 -2.46 -8.54
C GLU A 88 10.58 -1.65 -7.49
N ALA A 89 10.07 -0.47 -7.84
CA ALA A 89 9.28 0.34 -6.92
C ALA A 89 8.02 -0.39 -6.48
N LEU A 90 7.31 -1.01 -7.42
CA LEU A 90 6.10 -1.76 -7.10
C LEU A 90 6.41 -2.98 -6.22
N ARG A 91 7.53 -3.65 -6.46
CA ARG A 91 7.97 -4.76 -5.62
C ARG A 91 8.25 -4.29 -4.20
N LYS A 92 8.88 -3.14 -4.03
CA LYS A 92 9.13 -2.56 -2.71
C LYS A 92 7.82 -2.22 -1.99
N VAL A 93 6.82 -1.73 -2.71
CA VAL A 93 5.50 -1.49 -2.12
C VAL A 93 4.91 -2.79 -1.59
N ASP A 94 5.02 -3.87 -2.35
CA ASP A 94 4.52 -5.17 -1.89
C ASP A 94 5.23 -5.63 -0.63
N GLU A 95 6.53 -5.38 -0.51
CA GLU A 95 7.29 -5.75 0.68
C GLU A 95 6.82 -5.01 1.93
N ILE A 96 6.50 -3.73 1.82
CA ILE A 96 6.04 -2.97 2.98
C ILE A 96 4.56 -3.21 3.31
N SER A 97 3.83 -3.84 2.40
CA SER A 97 2.40 -4.14 2.58
C SER A 97 2.15 -5.43 3.34
N GLN A 98 3.16 -6.23 3.59
CA GLN A 98 3.02 -7.51 4.26
C GLN A 98 3.02 -7.42 5.77
#